data_bab3a342dfe8235813c9f23ac9df386f
#
_entry.id   bab3a342dfe8235813c9f23ac9df386f
#
_cell.length_a   1.000
_cell.length_b   1.000
_cell.length_c   1.000
_cell.angle_alpha   90.00
_cell.angle_beta   90.00
_cell.angle_gamma   90.00
#
_symmetry.space_group_name_H-M   'P 1'
#
loop_
_entity.id
_entity.type
_entity.pdbx_description
1 polymer ?
#
loop_
_entity_poly.entity_id
_entity_poly.type
_entity_poly.pdbx_seq_one_letter_code
_entity_poly.pdbx_strand_id
1 'polypeptide(L)'
;LILVLAYLVVWPLYKLQSLAFANGARGYRSQYGRADIVDTLLTTAALGFFSLVIAMVCGTVLAFATTRLPRRMGFLRLVPILPIVIPSVANVVGFAFLLSPGPGYVNMLLRMLPWWSDLQSGPVNVYSPTWIIIITGFSLTSFVYLFVSAGMQNISGEHLEAAQIAGSTTIGTFFKVVLPLLRPSLVYGAGVALLLGLGQFTAPLLLGQNEGVKVLATEMYLRASESPINFAAAAAAGSPLVVMGIIVVFGQRAILGNQARFVTHGGKSFSPVGGSSHWATVIVSLYGLVALILPLAGVIIVSLTPYWSGELSADLFTLDNYRALVTTPGIVDSVVTSVVTSIVAVLICVPIGFGIANLMVKRQDLPVLRTIADLITALPMGIPAVIFGVGFLLTYTEPPLILYGTKAVIILVYVVLMIPFATRMQLTALISMGDKYEEASAVSGAGPVATMLRITLPMLRPTIFSSIALMFILLTHEFAASLMVRSATTQVMGTLLYDHWSNGSYTLVAALAILMSVVTGAGVAVAMLVGGRNVLEKL
;
A
#
# COMPACT_ATOMS: atom_id res chain seq x y z
N LEU A 1 -1.36 -11.93 -24.88
CA LEU A 1 -1.05 -11.26 -23.62
C LEU A 1 -2.34 -10.89 -22.85
N ILE A 2 -3.23 -10.09 -23.43
CA ILE A 2 -4.47 -9.64 -22.76
C ILE A 2 -5.35 -10.82 -22.34
N LEU A 3 -5.48 -11.87 -23.14
CA LEU A 3 -6.23 -13.07 -22.77
C LEU A 3 -5.63 -13.80 -21.56
N VAL A 4 -4.31 -13.88 -21.48
CA VAL A 4 -3.61 -14.50 -20.33
C VAL A 4 -3.86 -13.66 -19.07
N LEU A 5 -3.77 -12.33 -19.17
CA LEU A 5 -4.05 -11.46 -18.03
C LEU A 5 -5.53 -11.50 -17.64
N ALA A 6 -6.43 -11.54 -18.61
CA ALA A 6 -7.87 -11.71 -18.33
C ALA A 6 -8.12 -13.02 -17.56
N TYR A 7 -7.49 -14.11 -17.97
CA TYR A 7 -7.56 -15.38 -17.26
C TYR A 7 -7.02 -15.24 -15.83
N LEU A 8 -5.82 -14.68 -15.64
CA LEU A 8 -5.19 -14.55 -14.33
C LEU A 8 -5.96 -13.62 -13.37
N VAL A 9 -6.61 -12.57 -13.89
CA VAL A 9 -7.34 -11.59 -13.06
C VAL A 9 -8.80 -12.01 -12.85
N VAL A 10 -9.49 -12.40 -13.93
CA VAL A 10 -10.95 -12.58 -13.88
C VAL A 10 -11.33 -13.99 -13.44
N TRP A 11 -10.58 -15.02 -13.85
CA TRP A 11 -10.94 -16.41 -13.55
C TRP A 11 -10.93 -16.73 -12.05
N PRO A 12 -9.91 -16.34 -11.24
CA PRO A 12 -9.95 -16.53 -9.80
C PRO A 12 -11.13 -15.83 -9.12
N LEU A 13 -11.48 -14.62 -9.57
CA LEU A 13 -12.64 -13.89 -9.06
C LEU A 13 -13.96 -14.57 -9.45
N TYR A 14 -14.06 -15.07 -10.68
CA TYR A 14 -15.22 -15.85 -11.12
C TYR A 14 -15.38 -17.14 -10.31
N LYS A 15 -14.31 -17.93 -10.15
CA LYS A 15 -14.32 -19.14 -9.31
C LYS A 15 -14.75 -18.84 -7.89
N LEU A 16 -14.21 -17.78 -7.30
CA LEU A 16 -14.57 -17.32 -5.96
C LEU A 16 -16.08 -17.03 -5.87
N GLN A 17 -16.61 -16.21 -6.78
CA GLN A 17 -18.03 -15.84 -6.75
C GLN A 17 -18.95 -17.01 -7.10
N SER A 18 -18.57 -17.86 -8.04
CA SER A 18 -19.36 -19.05 -8.39
C SER A 18 -19.54 -19.98 -7.19
N LEU A 19 -18.51 -20.12 -6.34
CA LEU A 19 -18.59 -20.90 -5.11
C LEU A 19 -19.55 -20.27 -4.08
N ALA A 20 -19.54 -18.95 -3.95
CA ALA A 20 -20.47 -18.24 -3.05
C ALA A 20 -21.95 -18.46 -3.43
N PHE A 21 -22.22 -18.51 -4.76
CA PHE A 21 -23.58 -18.77 -5.29
C PHE A 21 -23.94 -20.25 -5.40
N ALA A 22 -22.98 -21.17 -5.26
CA ALA A 22 -23.25 -22.61 -5.35
C ALA A 22 -24.32 -23.07 -4.35
N ASN A 23 -25.03 -24.17 -4.70
CA ASN A 23 -26.03 -24.81 -3.84
C ASN A 23 -27.10 -23.82 -3.30
N GLY A 24 -27.65 -23.00 -4.18
CA GLY A 24 -28.68 -22.02 -3.84
C GLY A 24 -28.16 -20.86 -2.99
N ALA A 25 -26.96 -20.36 -3.29
CA ALA A 25 -26.29 -19.28 -2.59
C ALA A 25 -25.99 -19.60 -1.11
N ARG A 26 -25.56 -20.84 -0.85
CA ARG A 26 -25.26 -21.32 0.52
C ARG A 26 -24.19 -20.44 1.18
N GLY A 27 -23.18 -19.95 0.43
CA GLY A 27 -22.16 -19.07 0.97
C GLY A 27 -22.75 -17.78 1.54
N TYR A 28 -23.64 -17.14 0.78
CA TYR A 28 -24.34 -15.93 1.22
C TYR A 28 -25.24 -16.18 2.42
N ARG A 29 -26.03 -17.27 2.42
CA ARG A 29 -26.89 -17.61 3.57
C ARG A 29 -26.05 -17.86 4.82
N SER A 30 -24.92 -18.59 4.70
CA SER A 30 -24.03 -18.86 5.83
C SER A 30 -23.35 -17.60 6.36
N GLN A 31 -22.92 -16.67 5.48
CA GLN A 31 -22.22 -15.47 5.90
C GLN A 31 -23.18 -14.39 6.42
N TYR A 32 -24.28 -14.13 5.70
CA TYR A 32 -25.18 -13.02 6.01
C TYR A 32 -26.35 -13.41 6.93
N GLY A 33 -26.54 -14.70 7.23
CA GLY A 33 -27.47 -15.17 8.25
C GLY A 33 -26.96 -15.08 9.68
N ARG A 34 -25.75 -14.58 9.91
CA ARG A 34 -25.15 -14.45 11.24
C ARG A 34 -25.64 -13.21 11.97
N ALA A 35 -25.76 -13.32 13.29
CA ALA A 35 -26.20 -12.20 14.13
C ALA A 35 -25.22 -11.02 14.12
N ASP A 36 -23.90 -11.29 14.01
CA ASP A 36 -22.82 -10.29 14.08
C ASP A 36 -22.42 -9.68 12.72
N ILE A 37 -23.14 -10.01 11.63
CA ILE A 37 -22.77 -9.54 10.29
C ILE A 37 -22.92 -8.02 10.14
N VAL A 38 -23.95 -7.43 10.74
CA VAL A 38 -24.18 -5.98 10.69
C VAL A 38 -23.03 -5.24 11.36
N ASP A 39 -22.57 -5.72 12.52
CA ASP A 39 -21.44 -5.13 13.24
C ASP A 39 -20.15 -5.25 12.42
N THR A 40 -19.92 -6.38 11.75
CA THR A 40 -18.77 -6.58 10.85
C THR A 40 -18.80 -5.62 9.67
N LEU A 41 -19.96 -5.41 9.05
CA LEU A 41 -20.14 -4.46 7.94
C LEU A 41 -19.92 -3.00 8.41
N LEU A 42 -20.51 -2.62 9.53
CA LEU A 42 -20.36 -1.29 10.11
C LEU A 42 -18.91 -1.03 10.54
N THR A 43 -18.25 -1.99 11.16
CA THR A 43 -16.83 -1.88 11.54
C THR A 43 -15.94 -1.73 10.31
N THR A 44 -16.19 -2.50 9.24
CA THR A 44 -15.47 -2.39 7.97
C THR A 44 -15.65 -1.00 7.36
N ALA A 45 -16.89 -0.52 7.30
CA ALA A 45 -17.22 0.79 6.75
C ALA A 45 -16.63 1.93 7.60
N ALA A 46 -16.74 1.84 8.92
CA ALA A 46 -16.19 2.82 9.86
C ALA A 46 -14.65 2.88 9.75
N LEU A 47 -13.98 1.72 9.73
CA LEU A 47 -12.54 1.65 9.57
C LEU A 47 -12.10 2.28 8.23
N GLY A 48 -12.72 1.90 7.12
CA GLY A 48 -12.42 2.48 5.81
C GLY A 48 -12.66 4.00 5.76
N PHE A 49 -13.80 4.46 6.27
CA PHE A 49 -14.18 5.88 6.20
C PHE A 49 -13.34 6.76 7.13
N PHE A 50 -13.19 6.41 8.41
CA PHE A 50 -12.44 7.25 9.34
C PHE A 50 -10.93 7.23 9.07
N SER A 51 -10.37 6.10 8.62
CA SER A 51 -8.98 6.05 8.16
C SER A 51 -8.78 6.91 6.91
N LEU A 52 -9.74 6.92 5.98
CA LEU A 52 -9.74 7.84 4.83
C LEU A 52 -9.72 9.30 5.28
N VAL A 53 -10.58 9.69 6.23
CA VAL A 53 -10.62 11.09 6.74
C VAL A 53 -9.26 11.49 7.32
N ILE A 54 -8.66 10.65 8.16
CA ILE A 54 -7.32 10.90 8.71
C ILE A 54 -6.29 11.04 7.58
N ALA A 55 -6.27 10.10 6.64
CA ALA A 55 -5.33 10.12 5.53
C ALA A 55 -5.48 11.36 4.64
N MET A 56 -6.71 11.78 4.33
CA MET A 56 -7.00 12.96 3.51
C MET A 56 -6.56 14.26 4.20
N VAL A 57 -6.86 14.40 5.48
CA VAL A 57 -6.46 15.58 6.26
C VAL A 57 -4.93 15.62 6.38
N CYS A 58 -4.32 14.56 6.92
CA CYS A 58 -2.88 14.51 7.13
C CYS A 58 -2.10 14.61 5.81
N GLY A 59 -2.48 13.86 4.78
CA GLY A 59 -1.81 13.85 3.49
C GLY A 59 -1.86 15.21 2.79
N THR A 60 -3.01 15.89 2.82
CA THR A 60 -3.17 17.22 2.23
C THR A 60 -2.38 18.28 3.01
N VAL A 61 -2.43 18.26 4.34
CA VAL A 61 -1.66 19.17 5.20
C VAL A 61 -0.16 18.96 5.00
N LEU A 62 0.30 17.72 4.97
CA LEU A 62 1.72 17.41 4.72
C LEU A 62 2.17 17.83 3.32
N ALA A 63 1.36 17.59 2.28
CA ALA A 63 1.68 18.03 0.93
C ALA A 63 1.84 19.57 0.87
N PHE A 64 0.96 20.29 1.54
CA PHE A 64 1.06 21.75 1.64
C PHE A 64 2.26 22.19 2.49
N ALA A 65 2.51 21.56 3.63
CA ALA A 65 3.63 21.86 4.50
C ALA A 65 4.97 21.63 3.81
N THR A 66 5.13 20.51 3.07
CA THR A 66 6.40 20.19 2.39
C THR A 66 6.78 21.21 1.31
N THR A 67 5.82 21.94 0.71
CA THR A 67 6.14 23.03 -0.22
C THR A 67 6.79 24.23 0.47
N ARG A 68 6.64 24.38 1.79
CA ARG A 68 7.10 25.51 2.62
C ARG A 68 8.30 25.21 3.50
N LEU A 69 8.90 24.03 3.33
CA LEU A 69 10.09 23.66 4.07
C LEU A 69 11.26 24.59 3.71
N PRO A 70 12.04 25.06 4.69
CA PRO A 70 13.29 25.75 4.45
C PRO A 70 14.24 24.91 3.57
N ARG A 71 15.02 25.53 2.70
CA ARG A 71 15.95 24.81 1.80
C ARG A 71 16.86 23.83 2.54
N ARG A 72 17.31 24.19 3.76
CA ARG A 72 18.16 23.33 4.60
C ARG A 72 17.43 22.06 5.10
N MET A 73 16.10 22.10 5.19
CA MET A 73 15.23 21.00 5.64
C MET A 73 14.53 20.29 4.48
N GLY A 74 15.02 20.46 3.25
CA GLY A 74 14.41 19.86 2.05
C GLY A 74 14.32 18.34 2.07
N PHE A 75 15.21 17.66 2.80
CA PHE A 75 15.17 16.20 3.01
C PHE A 75 13.88 15.72 3.73
N LEU A 76 13.25 16.59 4.53
CA LEU A 76 11.98 16.26 5.20
C LEU A 76 10.81 16.04 4.21
N ARG A 77 10.95 16.41 2.94
CA ARG A 77 9.95 16.08 1.90
C ARG A 77 9.78 14.58 1.70
N LEU A 78 10.77 13.78 2.05
CA LEU A 78 10.70 12.33 1.97
C LEU A 78 9.96 11.71 3.15
N VAL A 79 9.88 12.39 4.29
CA VAL A 79 9.28 11.85 5.53
C VAL A 79 7.84 11.32 5.32
N PRO A 80 6.93 12.02 4.61
CA PRO A 80 5.59 11.49 4.37
C PRO A 80 5.53 10.22 3.49
N ILE A 81 6.59 9.92 2.75
CA ILE A 81 6.66 8.75 1.85
C ILE A 81 7.27 7.54 2.58
N LEU A 82 8.17 7.78 3.54
CA LEU A 82 8.91 6.71 4.23
C LEU A 82 8.04 5.62 4.86
N PRO A 83 6.84 5.88 5.40
CA PRO A 83 5.97 4.81 5.92
C PRO A 83 5.60 3.75 4.89
N ILE A 84 5.64 4.04 3.57
CA ILE A 84 5.44 3.03 2.52
C ILE A 84 6.60 2.00 2.50
N VAL A 85 7.80 2.43 2.87
CA VAL A 85 9.00 1.57 2.85
C VAL A 85 9.03 0.61 4.06
N ILE A 86 8.32 0.97 5.15
CA ILE A 86 8.23 0.11 6.33
C ILE A 86 7.18 -0.98 6.08
N PRO A 87 7.50 -2.27 6.33
CA PRO A 87 6.49 -3.32 6.27
C PRO A 87 5.28 -3.01 7.12
N SER A 88 4.07 -3.14 6.54
CA SER A 88 2.82 -2.86 7.25
C SER A 88 2.69 -3.66 8.54
N VAL A 89 3.14 -4.92 8.52
CA VAL A 89 3.16 -5.79 9.71
C VAL A 89 4.13 -5.23 10.76
N ALA A 90 5.34 -4.79 10.36
CA ALA A 90 6.32 -4.19 11.26
C ALA A 90 5.78 -2.90 11.92
N ASN A 91 5.09 -2.05 11.14
CA ASN A 91 4.47 -0.83 11.65
C ASN A 91 3.39 -1.14 12.70
N VAL A 92 2.50 -2.09 12.41
CA VAL A 92 1.40 -2.49 13.31
C VAL A 92 1.94 -3.09 14.61
N VAL A 93 2.90 -4.02 14.55
CA VAL A 93 3.49 -4.62 15.76
C VAL A 93 4.31 -3.59 16.55
N GLY A 94 4.95 -2.63 15.87
CA GLY A 94 5.65 -1.52 16.53
C GLY A 94 4.72 -0.66 17.40
N PHE A 95 3.55 -0.33 16.89
CA PHE A 95 2.51 0.33 17.70
C PHE A 95 2.01 -0.56 18.84
N ALA A 96 1.84 -1.87 18.60
CA ALA A 96 1.46 -2.80 19.66
C ALA A 96 2.49 -2.81 20.80
N PHE A 97 3.79 -2.87 20.49
CA PHE A 97 4.85 -2.85 21.48
C PHE A 97 4.90 -1.58 22.32
N LEU A 98 4.48 -0.45 21.75
CA LEU A 98 4.45 0.82 22.47
C LEU A 98 3.15 1.04 23.26
N LEU A 99 2.00 0.67 22.69
CA LEU A 99 0.68 1.09 23.13
C LEU A 99 -0.19 -0.05 23.69
N SER A 100 0.35 -1.26 23.85
CA SER A 100 -0.36 -2.35 24.52
C SER A 100 -0.73 -1.95 25.96
N PRO A 101 -1.94 -2.26 26.44
CA PRO A 101 -2.36 -1.86 27.80
C PRO A 101 -1.47 -2.38 28.91
N GLY A 102 -0.98 -3.62 28.80
CA GLY A 102 -0.08 -4.24 29.79
C GLY A 102 1.39 -3.85 29.59
N PRO A 103 2.08 -4.50 28.62
CA PRO A 103 3.52 -4.35 28.46
C PRO A 103 3.94 -3.21 27.51
N GLY A 104 3.03 -2.31 27.12
CA GLY A 104 3.35 -1.21 26.21
C GLY A 104 4.23 -0.14 26.85
N TYR A 105 5.39 0.13 26.25
CA TYR A 105 6.37 1.09 26.81
C TYR A 105 5.80 2.49 26.99
N VAL A 106 5.02 3.01 26.05
CA VAL A 106 4.38 4.34 26.19
C VAL A 106 3.31 4.30 27.28
N ASN A 107 2.54 3.24 27.38
CA ASN A 107 1.56 3.07 28.45
C ASN A 107 2.22 3.00 29.83
N MET A 108 3.39 2.39 29.93
CA MET A 108 4.17 2.41 31.16
C MET A 108 4.60 3.82 31.55
N LEU A 109 5.13 4.59 30.59
CA LEU A 109 5.48 5.99 30.82
C LEU A 109 4.27 6.84 31.21
N LEU A 110 3.12 6.61 30.59
CA LEU A 110 1.87 7.32 30.93
C LEU A 110 1.40 7.01 32.34
N ARG A 111 1.55 5.77 32.82
CA ARG A 111 1.22 5.37 34.21
C ARG A 111 2.13 6.00 35.27
N MET A 112 3.30 6.51 34.90
CA MET A 112 4.14 7.29 35.82
C MET A 112 3.57 8.70 36.12
N LEU A 113 2.58 9.14 35.32
CA LEU A 113 1.93 10.45 35.53
C LEU A 113 0.87 10.35 36.65
N PRO A 114 0.72 11.37 37.50
CA PRO A 114 -0.13 11.30 38.70
C PRO A 114 -1.58 10.90 38.45
N TRP A 115 -2.16 11.32 37.31
CA TRP A 115 -3.59 11.06 36.99
C TRP A 115 -3.84 9.68 36.38
N TRP A 116 -2.79 8.88 36.13
CA TRP A 116 -2.89 7.51 35.61
C TRP A 116 -2.14 6.48 36.44
N SER A 117 -1.54 6.90 37.59
CA SER A 117 -0.74 6.03 38.48
C SER A 117 -1.57 4.88 39.07
N ASP A 118 -2.86 5.06 39.30
CA ASP A 118 -3.73 4.07 39.93
C ASP A 118 -4.29 3.03 38.96
N LEU A 119 -4.04 3.20 37.63
CA LEU A 119 -4.51 2.26 36.62
C LEU A 119 -3.68 0.98 36.63
N GLN A 120 -4.38 -0.19 36.68
CA GLN A 120 -3.72 -1.50 36.53
C GLN A 120 -3.18 -1.73 35.13
N SER A 121 -3.81 -1.13 34.10
CA SER A 121 -3.40 -1.14 32.70
C SER A 121 -3.23 0.29 32.18
N GLY A 122 -2.45 0.46 31.10
CA GLY A 122 -2.26 1.80 30.51
C GLY A 122 -3.56 2.38 29.94
N PRO A 123 -3.65 3.74 29.87
CA PRO A 123 -4.85 4.45 29.41
C PRO A 123 -5.12 4.24 27.91
N VAL A 124 -4.15 3.78 27.13
CA VAL A 124 -4.26 3.56 25.70
C VAL A 124 -4.48 2.07 25.42
N ASN A 125 -5.54 1.72 24.70
CA ASN A 125 -5.76 0.37 24.21
C ASN A 125 -5.57 0.32 22.68
N VAL A 126 -4.39 -0.10 22.22
CA VAL A 126 -4.03 -0.23 20.80
C VAL A 126 -4.91 -1.25 20.05
N TYR A 127 -5.50 -2.18 20.76
CA TYR A 127 -6.36 -3.25 20.21
C TYR A 127 -7.78 -2.76 19.91
N SER A 128 -8.14 -1.55 20.33
CA SER A 128 -9.46 -0.95 20.08
C SER A 128 -9.66 -0.56 18.61
N PRO A 129 -10.91 -0.55 18.10
CA PRO A 129 -11.21 -0.08 16.75
C PRO A 129 -10.66 1.32 16.45
N THR A 130 -10.69 2.22 17.43
CA THR A 130 -10.19 3.59 17.31
C THR A 130 -8.70 3.63 16.97
N TRP A 131 -7.88 2.86 17.66
CA TRP A 131 -6.44 2.83 17.38
C TRP A 131 -6.11 2.12 16.09
N ILE A 132 -6.86 1.06 15.74
CA ILE A 132 -6.75 0.41 14.42
C ILE A 132 -7.04 1.41 13.31
N ILE A 133 -8.06 2.27 13.45
CA ILE A 133 -8.39 3.36 12.52
C ILE A 133 -7.24 4.37 12.42
N ILE A 134 -6.69 4.80 13.56
CA ILE A 134 -5.59 5.78 13.61
C ILE A 134 -4.33 5.24 12.90
N ILE A 135 -3.91 4.02 13.25
CA ILE A 135 -2.74 3.36 12.66
C ILE A 135 -2.92 3.20 11.14
N THR A 136 -4.10 2.73 10.73
CA THR A 136 -4.46 2.60 9.31
C THR A 136 -4.45 3.95 8.61
N GLY A 137 -5.05 4.98 9.21
CA GLY A 137 -5.10 6.33 8.65
C GLY A 137 -3.71 6.95 8.44
N PHE A 138 -2.79 6.78 9.40
CA PHE A 138 -1.41 7.22 9.24
C PHE A 138 -0.67 6.45 8.14
N SER A 139 -0.89 5.14 8.00
CA SER A 139 -0.30 4.34 6.93
C SER A 139 -0.81 4.78 5.55
N LEU A 140 -2.10 5.10 5.42
CA LEU A 140 -2.73 5.57 4.18
C LEU A 140 -2.36 7.02 3.82
N THR A 141 -1.92 7.80 4.79
CA THR A 141 -1.51 9.21 4.59
C THR A 141 -0.45 9.36 3.50
N SER A 142 0.49 8.43 3.41
CA SER A 142 1.56 8.45 2.41
C SER A 142 1.01 8.37 0.98
N PHE A 143 -0.02 7.56 0.74
CA PHE A 143 -0.65 7.47 -0.58
C PHE A 143 -1.35 8.77 -0.96
N VAL A 144 -2.15 9.34 -0.04
CA VAL A 144 -2.81 10.63 -0.28
C VAL A 144 -1.78 11.72 -0.52
N TYR A 145 -0.71 11.77 0.28
CA TYR A 145 0.39 12.71 0.11
C TYR A 145 1.00 12.66 -1.29
N LEU A 146 1.27 11.46 -1.82
CA LEU A 146 1.84 11.30 -3.17
C LEU A 146 0.93 11.92 -4.25
N PHE A 147 -0.37 11.60 -4.24
CA PHE A 147 -1.31 12.18 -5.21
C PHE A 147 -1.46 13.69 -5.09
N VAL A 148 -1.57 14.19 -3.87
CA VAL A 148 -1.77 15.63 -3.61
C VAL A 148 -0.49 16.40 -3.91
N SER A 149 0.68 15.90 -3.52
CA SER A 149 1.98 16.52 -3.81
C SER A 149 2.25 16.61 -5.31
N ALA A 150 1.99 15.53 -6.07
CA ALA A 150 2.07 15.53 -7.53
C ALA A 150 1.09 16.53 -8.14
N GLY A 151 -0.14 16.61 -7.62
CA GLY A 151 -1.12 17.60 -8.06
C GLY A 151 -0.68 19.03 -7.82
N MET A 152 -0.06 19.31 -6.66
CA MET A 152 0.47 20.65 -6.35
C MET A 152 1.56 21.10 -7.33
N GLN A 153 2.44 20.18 -7.74
CA GLN A 153 3.50 20.51 -8.71
C GLN A 153 2.97 20.93 -10.08
N ASN A 154 1.75 20.53 -10.42
CA ASN A 154 1.09 20.86 -11.68
C ASN A 154 0.31 22.20 -11.63
N ILE A 155 0.22 22.87 -10.47
CA ILE A 155 -0.43 24.17 -10.35
C ILE A 155 0.56 25.27 -10.78
N SER A 156 0.16 26.13 -11.75
CA SER A 156 0.97 27.27 -12.13
C SER A 156 1.13 28.28 -10.99
N GLY A 157 2.36 28.74 -10.77
CA GLY A 157 2.68 29.80 -9.82
C GLY A 157 1.93 31.11 -10.07
N GLU A 158 1.54 31.39 -11.32
CA GLU A 158 0.79 32.57 -11.72
C GLU A 158 -0.57 32.69 -11.03
N HIS A 159 -1.27 31.58 -10.82
CA HIS A 159 -2.53 31.59 -10.07
C HIS A 159 -2.35 32.01 -8.61
N LEU A 160 -1.20 31.65 -8.03
CA LEU A 160 -0.87 32.00 -6.65
C LEU A 160 -0.46 33.47 -6.54
N GLU A 161 0.31 33.96 -7.50
CA GLU A 161 0.71 35.37 -7.60
C GLU A 161 -0.55 36.26 -7.80
N ALA A 162 -1.46 35.87 -8.70
CA ALA A 162 -2.71 36.60 -8.91
C ALA A 162 -3.58 36.66 -7.64
N ALA A 163 -3.67 35.56 -6.88
CA ALA A 163 -4.38 35.55 -5.62
C ALA A 163 -3.76 36.49 -4.57
N GLN A 164 -2.42 36.60 -4.54
CA GLN A 164 -1.70 37.55 -3.66
C GLN A 164 -1.97 39.00 -4.05
N ILE A 165 -1.89 39.31 -5.35
CA ILE A 165 -2.19 40.64 -5.87
C ILE A 165 -3.62 41.05 -5.52
N ALA A 166 -4.57 40.07 -5.54
CA ALA A 166 -5.94 40.28 -5.11
C ALA A 166 -6.12 40.35 -3.57
N GLY A 167 -5.03 40.40 -2.79
CA GLY A 167 -5.06 40.53 -1.33
C GLY A 167 -5.42 39.26 -0.55
N SER A 168 -5.36 38.08 -1.17
CA SER A 168 -5.65 36.83 -0.50
C SER A 168 -4.53 36.46 0.50
N THR A 169 -4.93 36.06 1.72
CA THR A 169 -3.99 35.49 2.69
C THR A 169 -3.51 34.11 2.23
N THR A 170 -2.43 33.61 2.82
CA THR A 170 -1.91 32.25 2.58
C THR A 170 -2.96 31.17 2.73
N ILE A 171 -3.72 31.21 3.83
CA ILE A 171 -4.79 30.24 4.12
C ILE A 171 -5.95 30.44 3.13
N GLY A 172 -6.30 31.71 2.84
CA GLY A 172 -7.33 32.03 1.85
C GLY A 172 -6.97 31.51 0.45
N THR A 173 -5.72 31.69 0.01
CA THR A 173 -5.23 31.17 -1.27
C THR A 173 -5.27 29.63 -1.29
N PHE A 174 -4.91 28.97 -0.19
CA PHE A 174 -5.01 27.52 -0.10
C PHE A 174 -6.44 27.01 -0.31
N PHE A 175 -7.41 27.52 0.44
CA PHE A 175 -8.79 27.04 0.36
C PHE A 175 -9.54 27.52 -0.90
N LYS A 176 -9.26 28.73 -1.39
CA LYS A 176 -10.01 29.30 -2.53
C LYS A 176 -9.38 29.00 -3.90
N VAL A 177 -8.08 28.74 -3.97
CA VAL A 177 -7.36 28.51 -5.24
C VAL A 177 -6.73 27.13 -5.30
N VAL A 178 -5.85 26.79 -4.34
CA VAL A 178 -5.07 25.53 -4.41
C VAL A 178 -6.00 24.31 -4.25
N LEU A 179 -6.81 24.28 -3.22
CA LEU A 179 -7.67 23.13 -2.89
C LEU A 179 -8.68 22.80 -4.01
N PRO A 180 -9.37 23.78 -4.66
CA PRO A 180 -10.23 23.51 -5.81
C PRO A 180 -9.47 22.97 -7.03
N LEU A 181 -8.26 23.48 -7.31
CA LEU A 181 -7.43 22.99 -8.41
C LEU A 181 -6.87 21.58 -8.15
N LEU A 182 -6.71 21.20 -6.88
CA LEU A 182 -6.31 19.85 -6.46
C LEU A 182 -7.43 18.82 -6.51
N ARG A 183 -8.66 19.20 -6.85
CA ARG A 183 -9.82 18.29 -6.86
C ARG A 183 -9.54 16.94 -7.54
N PRO A 184 -8.91 16.84 -8.73
CA PRO A 184 -8.59 15.55 -9.32
C PRO A 184 -7.66 14.70 -8.47
N SER A 185 -6.58 15.30 -7.96
CA SER A 185 -5.60 14.59 -7.12
C SER A 185 -6.20 14.13 -5.80
N LEU A 186 -7.08 14.95 -5.20
CA LEU A 186 -7.82 14.60 -3.99
C LEU A 186 -8.78 13.43 -4.25
N VAL A 187 -9.52 13.44 -5.36
CA VAL A 187 -10.46 12.36 -5.70
C VAL A 187 -9.72 11.05 -5.96
N TYR A 188 -8.57 11.09 -6.67
CA TYR A 188 -7.75 9.89 -6.89
C TYR A 188 -7.13 9.39 -5.58
N GLY A 189 -6.54 10.27 -4.80
CA GLY A 189 -5.98 9.94 -3.48
C GLY A 189 -7.03 9.38 -2.53
N ALA A 190 -8.21 9.99 -2.48
CA ALA A 190 -9.32 9.51 -1.67
C ALA A 190 -9.81 8.11 -2.09
N GLY A 191 -9.94 7.87 -3.40
CA GLY A 191 -10.37 6.56 -3.87
C GLY A 191 -9.36 5.46 -3.55
N VAL A 192 -8.07 5.71 -3.76
CA VAL A 192 -7.03 4.73 -3.39
C VAL A 192 -7.02 4.49 -1.88
N ALA A 193 -7.05 5.55 -1.07
CA ALA A 193 -7.08 5.43 0.38
C ALA A 193 -8.34 4.71 0.89
N LEU A 194 -9.50 4.96 0.28
CA LEU A 194 -10.75 4.27 0.63
C LEU A 194 -10.67 2.77 0.31
N LEU A 195 -10.18 2.42 -0.88
CA LEU A 195 -10.05 1.02 -1.30
C LEU A 195 -9.08 0.25 -0.39
N LEU A 196 -7.93 0.84 -0.09
CA LEU A 196 -6.95 0.25 0.82
C LEU A 196 -7.48 0.18 2.26
N GLY A 197 -8.25 1.18 2.71
CA GLY A 197 -8.87 1.21 4.03
C GLY A 197 -9.97 0.17 4.20
N LEU A 198 -10.86 0.02 3.20
CA LEU A 198 -11.91 -1.01 3.20
C LEU A 198 -11.33 -2.43 3.11
N GLY A 199 -10.22 -2.58 2.37
CA GLY A 199 -9.48 -3.83 2.24
C GLY A 199 -8.46 -4.07 3.33
N GLN A 200 -8.42 -3.22 4.38
CA GLN A 200 -7.42 -3.35 5.44
C GLN A 200 -7.54 -4.70 6.14
N PHE A 201 -6.42 -5.39 6.17
CA PHE A 201 -6.31 -6.75 6.67
C PHE A 201 -5.34 -6.86 7.85
N THR A 202 -4.15 -6.26 7.72
CA THR A 202 -3.03 -6.47 8.63
C THR A 202 -3.33 -5.97 10.06
N ALA A 203 -3.75 -4.72 10.23
CA ALA A 203 -3.99 -4.17 11.55
C ALA A 203 -5.22 -4.81 12.25
N PRO A 204 -6.37 -5.02 11.58
CA PRO A 204 -7.48 -5.77 12.19
C PRO A 204 -7.12 -7.21 12.56
N LEU A 205 -6.30 -7.90 11.76
CA LEU A 205 -5.91 -9.27 12.07
C LEU A 205 -4.95 -9.36 13.27
N LEU A 206 -3.92 -8.51 13.30
CA LEU A 206 -2.90 -8.56 14.35
C LEU A 206 -3.37 -7.97 15.68
N LEU A 207 -4.18 -6.92 15.63
CA LEU A 207 -4.60 -6.18 16.83
C LEU A 207 -6.04 -6.49 17.22
N GLY A 208 -6.94 -6.65 16.25
CA GLY A 208 -8.37 -6.68 16.51
C GLY A 208 -8.95 -8.07 16.74
N GLN A 209 -8.31 -9.14 16.26
CA GLN A 209 -8.89 -10.48 16.28
C GLN A 209 -9.23 -10.95 17.70
N ASN A 210 -8.32 -10.79 18.65
CA ASN A 210 -8.49 -11.23 20.03
C ASN A 210 -9.47 -10.35 20.83
N GLU A 211 -9.72 -9.13 20.37
CA GLU A 211 -10.63 -8.16 21.00
C GLU A 211 -12.01 -8.13 20.30
N GLY A 212 -12.27 -9.07 19.39
CA GLY A 212 -13.54 -9.18 18.69
C GLY A 212 -13.78 -8.12 17.60
N VAL A 213 -12.77 -7.38 17.18
CA VAL A 213 -12.86 -6.42 16.07
C VAL A 213 -12.84 -7.18 14.75
N LYS A 214 -14.01 -7.33 14.12
CA LYS A 214 -14.18 -8.08 12.88
C LYS A 214 -14.37 -7.14 11.70
N VAL A 215 -13.64 -7.39 10.61
CA VAL A 215 -13.83 -6.74 9.32
C VAL A 215 -13.97 -7.78 8.21
N LEU A 216 -14.59 -7.43 7.09
CA LEU A 216 -14.85 -8.38 5.99
C LEU A 216 -13.58 -9.06 5.49
N ALA A 217 -12.45 -8.34 5.42
CA ALA A 217 -11.17 -8.89 4.97
C ALA A 217 -10.64 -9.97 5.93
N THR A 218 -10.72 -9.77 7.25
CA THR A 218 -10.31 -10.77 8.23
C THR A 218 -11.29 -11.93 8.31
N GLU A 219 -12.60 -11.67 8.16
CA GLU A 219 -13.62 -12.73 8.08
C GLU A 219 -13.36 -13.69 6.91
N MET A 220 -12.94 -13.17 5.74
CA MET A 220 -12.55 -14.03 4.62
C MET A 220 -11.44 -15.01 5.02
N TYR A 221 -10.42 -14.53 5.70
CA TYR A 221 -9.30 -15.35 6.18
C TYR A 221 -9.78 -16.40 7.18
N LEU A 222 -10.49 -15.97 8.21
CA LEU A 222 -10.95 -16.87 9.27
C LEU A 222 -11.84 -17.98 8.71
N ARG A 223 -12.75 -17.66 7.78
CA ARG A 223 -13.61 -18.66 7.11
C ARG A 223 -12.84 -19.60 6.17
N ALA A 224 -11.72 -19.16 5.62
CA ALA A 224 -10.89 -19.97 4.74
C ALA A 224 -9.85 -20.82 5.47
N SER A 225 -9.51 -20.49 6.73
CA SER A 225 -8.39 -21.11 7.47
C SER A 225 -8.77 -21.75 8.81
N GLU A 226 -9.84 -21.30 9.47
CA GLU A 226 -10.26 -21.84 10.76
C GLU A 226 -11.34 -22.92 10.61
N SER A 227 -11.29 -23.94 11.46
CA SER A 227 -12.29 -25.02 11.46
C SER A 227 -13.61 -24.57 12.09
N PRO A 228 -14.77 -24.88 11.48
CA PRO A 228 -14.94 -25.59 10.21
C PRO A 228 -14.70 -24.68 9.00
N ILE A 229 -13.76 -25.08 8.11
CA ILE A 229 -13.44 -24.34 6.90
C ILE A 229 -14.68 -24.19 6.00
N ASN A 230 -14.95 -22.96 5.56
CA ASN A 230 -16.08 -22.64 4.69
C ASN A 230 -15.69 -21.62 3.61
N PHE A 231 -15.10 -22.11 2.52
CA PHE A 231 -14.69 -21.27 1.39
C PHE A 231 -15.86 -20.54 0.73
N ALA A 232 -17.07 -21.10 0.74
CA ALA A 232 -18.24 -20.44 0.17
C ALA A 232 -18.63 -19.18 1.00
N ALA A 233 -18.56 -19.27 2.34
CA ALA A 233 -18.78 -18.14 3.22
C ALA A 233 -17.64 -17.11 3.12
N ALA A 234 -16.38 -17.55 2.99
CA ALA A 234 -15.24 -16.67 2.73
C ALA A 234 -15.43 -15.86 1.44
N ALA A 235 -15.85 -16.54 0.36
CA ALA A 235 -16.14 -15.90 -0.91
C ALA A 235 -17.28 -14.87 -0.80
N ALA A 236 -18.36 -15.21 -0.10
CA ALA A 236 -19.48 -14.30 0.14
C ALA A 236 -19.07 -13.07 0.96
N ALA A 237 -18.18 -13.22 1.97
CA ALA A 237 -17.65 -12.11 2.76
C ALA A 237 -16.87 -11.10 1.91
N GLY A 238 -16.15 -11.56 0.87
CA GLY A 238 -15.41 -10.69 -0.04
C GLY A 238 -16.27 -9.92 -1.04
N SER A 239 -17.49 -10.34 -1.30
CA SER A 239 -18.33 -9.76 -2.35
C SER A 239 -18.62 -8.27 -2.18
N PRO A 240 -18.94 -7.74 -0.98
CA PRO A 240 -19.15 -6.30 -0.79
C PRO A 240 -17.88 -5.50 -1.10
N LEU A 241 -16.70 -6.02 -0.79
CA LEU A 241 -15.44 -5.34 -1.07
C LEU A 241 -15.16 -5.25 -2.58
N VAL A 242 -15.51 -6.29 -3.35
CA VAL A 242 -15.44 -6.27 -4.82
C VAL A 242 -16.40 -5.22 -5.38
N VAL A 243 -17.66 -5.21 -4.91
CA VAL A 243 -18.66 -4.24 -5.35
C VAL A 243 -18.23 -2.81 -5.02
N MET A 244 -17.74 -2.57 -3.80
CA MET A 244 -17.23 -1.26 -3.40
C MET A 244 -16.02 -0.83 -4.22
N GLY A 245 -15.12 -1.76 -4.56
CA GLY A 245 -14.00 -1.51 -5.46
C GLY A 245 -14.46 -0.99 -6.82
N ILE A 246 -15.45 -1.66 -7.41
CA ILE A 246 -16.06 -1.26 -8.68
C ILE A 246 -16.72 0.11 -8.55
N ILE A 247 -17.51 0.34 -7.50
CA ILE A 247 -18.19 1.62 -7.26
C ILE A 247 -17.19 2.76 -7.14
N VAL A 248 -16.09 2.58 -6.40
CA VAL A 248 -15.06 3.62 -6.23
C VAL A 248 -14.38 3.94 -7.56
N VAL A 249 -13.96 2.94 -8.34
CA VAL A 249 -13.29 3.14 -9.63
C VAL A 249 -14.21 3.88 -10.62
N PHE A 250 -15.46 3.47 -10.75
CA PHE A 250 -16.42 4.15 -11.63
C PHE A 250 -16.86 5.51 -11.09
N GLY A 251 -17.03 5.63 -9.78
CA GLY A 251 -17.37 6.88 -9.10
C GLY A 251 -16.30 7.96 -9.29
N GLN A 252 -15.02 7.60 -9.20
CA GLN A 252 -13.92 8.52 -9.50
C GLN A 252 -14.01 9.06 -10.93
N ARG A 253 -14.27 8.19 -11.92
CA ARG A 253 -14.43 8.62 -13.31
C ARG A 253 -15.63 9.55 -13.50
N ALA A 254 -16.75 9.27 -12.84
CA ALA A 254 -17.96 10.10 -12.92
C ALA A 254 -17.76 11.48 -12.24
N ILE A 255 -17.11 11.55 -11.07
CA ILE A 255 -16.86 12.80 -10.34
C ILE A 255 -15.90 13.71 -11.11
N LEU A 256 -14.87 13.14 -11.73
CA LEU A 256 -13.82 13.93 -12.39
C LEU A 256 -14.25 14.45 -13.77
N GLY A 257 -15.10 13.71 -14.49
CA GLY A 257 -15.56 14.10 -15.83
C GLY A 257 -14.39 14.46 -16.75
N ASN A 258 -14.48 15.65 -17.38
CA ASN A 258 -13.42 16.13 -18.27
C ASN A 258 -12.24 16.70 -17.46
N GLN A 259 -11.16 15.93 -17.34
CA GLN A 259 -9.96 16.27 -16.57
C GLN A 259 -9.17 17.44 -17.19
N ALA A 260 -9.36 17.75 -18.49
CA ALA A 260 -8.67 18.86 -19.15
C ALA A 260 -8.92 20.22 -18.48
N ARG A 261 -10.01 20.36 -17.72
CA ARG A 261 -10.32 21.59 -16.96
C ARG A 261 -9.34 21.89 -15.83
N PHE A 262 -8.60 20.89 -15.36
CA PHE A 262 -7.71 21.00 -14.21
C PHE A 262 -6.22 21.00 -14.61
N VAL A 263 -5.94 20.89 -15.91
CA VAL A 263 -4.55 20.93 -16.44
C VAL A 263 -4.24 22.37 -16.80
N THR A 264 -3.27 22.95 -16.11
CA THR A 264 -2.70 24.26 -16.48
C THR A 264 -1.59 24.04 -17.51
N HIS A 265 -1.80 24.52 -18.72
CA HIS A 265 -0.80 24.46 -19.80
C HIS A 265 0.13 25.66 -19.73
N GLY A 266 1.41 25.42 -19.46
CA GLY A 266 2.46 26.46 -19.41
C GLY A 266 2.43 27.29 -18.13
N GLY A 267 3.46 28.07 -17.88
CA GLY A 267 3.57 28.97 -16.76
C GLY A 267 4.76 28.67 -15.84
N LYS A 268 4.94 29.50 -14.81
CA LYS A 268 5.97 29.31 -13.78
C LYS A 268 5.69 28.04 -12.96
N SER A 269 6.74 27.34 -12.57
CA SER A 269 6.64 26.23 -11.62
C SER A 269 5.96 26.68 -10.32
N PHE A 270 5.29 25.75 -9.64
CA PHE A 270 4.66 26.01 -8.35
C PHE A 270 5.64 26.73 -7.40
N SER A 271 5.27 27.91 -6.93
CA SER A 271 6.01 28.66 -5.93
C SER A 271 5.11 28.93 -4.73
N PRO A 272 5.48 28.50 -3.51
CA PRO A 272 4.62 28.64 -2.36
C PRO A 272 4.42 30.10 -1.97
N VAL A 273 3.17 30.50 -1.75
CA VAL A 273 2.80 31.82 -1.21
C VAL A 273 3.33 31.95 0.21
N GLY A 274 4.08 33.03 0.53
CA GLY A 274 4.54 33.35 1.88
C GLY A 274 5.90 32.73 2.28
N GLY A 275 6.65 32.14 1.34
CA GLY A 275 8.00 31.64 1.60
C GLY A 275 8.10 30.42 2.52
N SER A 276 9.30 30.16 3.03
CA SER A 276 9.57 29.07 3.97
C SER A 276 9.05 29.40 5.39
N SER A 277 8.58 28.37 6.10
CA SER A 277 8.02 28.54 7.44
C SER A 277 8.43 27.44 8.42
N HIS A 278 8.70 27.79 9.67
CA HIS A 278 9.07 26.84 10.71
C HIS A 278 7.93 25.90 11.11
N TRP A 279 6.66 26.35 11.04
CA TRP A 279 5.53 25.47 11.34
C TRP A 279 5.47 24.26 10.42
N ALA A 280 5.89 24.42 9.16
CA ALA A 280 5.96 23.32 8.21
C ALA A 280 6.96 22.24 8.65
N THR A 281 8.13 22.65 9.14
CA THR A 281 9.11 21.73 9.72
C THR A 281 8.54 20.99 10.92
N VAL A 282 7.84 21.70 11.83
CA VAL A 282 7.24 21.09 13.04
C VAL A 282 6.20 20.05 12.65
N ILE A 283 5.27 20.36 11.74
CA ILE A 283 4.21 19.43 11.32
C ILE A 283 4.80 18.17 10.65
N VAL A 284 5.73 18.35 9.71
CA VAL A 284 6.34 17.21 9.00
C VAL A 284 7.19 16.36 9.96
N SER A 285 7.92 16.98 10.88
CA SER A 285 8.71 16.26 11.89
C SER A 285 7.82 15.53 12.90
N LEU A 286 6.71 16.14 13.34
CA LEU A 286 5.75 15.49 14.24
C LEU A 286 5.10 14.26 13.57
N TYR A 287 4.70 14.39 12.32
CA TYR A 287 4.20 13.22 11.56
C TYR A 287 5.26 12.14 11.46
N GLY A 288 6.51 12.49 11.11
CA GLY A 288 7.62 11.54 11.03
C GLY A 288 7.90 10.87 12.38
N LEU A 289 7.81 11.62 13.48
CA LEU A 289 7.96 11.06 14.83
C LEU A 289 6.87 10.01 15.09
N VAL A 290 5.61 10.34 14.85
CA VAL A 290 4.48 9.48 15.21
C VAL A 290 4.32 8.30 14.25
N ALA A 291 4.40 8.54 12.94
CA ALA A 291 4.09 7.51 11.94
C ALA A 291 5.30 6.63 11.54
N LEU A 292 6.53 7.08 11.86
CA LEU A 292 7.75 6.41 11.45
C LEU A 292 8.64 6.04 12.66
N ILE A 293 9.08 7.04 13.44
CA ILE A 293 10.09 6.85 14.47
C ILE A 293 9.54 6.04 15.64
N LEU A 294 8.35 6.36 16.14
CA LEU A 294 7.76 5.67 17.29
C LEU A 294 7.56 4.16 17.02
N PRO A 295 6.85 3.72 15.97
CA PRO A 295 6.67 2.29 15.74
C PRO A 295 8.01 1.56 15.50
N LEU A 296 8.97 2.17 14.79
CA LEU A 296 10.30 1.59 14.62
C LEU A 296 11.05 1.49 15.96
N ALA A 297 10.96 2.49 16.82
CA ALA A 297 11.56 2.45 18.14
C ALA A 297 10.98 1.30 18.98
N GLY A 298 9.66 1.08 18.95
CA GLY A 298 9.03 -0.05 19.61
C GLY A 298 9.57 -1.39 19.12
N VAL A 299 9.67 -1.56 17.80
CA VAL A 299 10.25 -2.78 17.20
C VAL A 299 11.72 -2.95 17.59
N ILE A 300 12.54 -1.88 17.52
CA ILE A 300 13.97 -1.94 17.87
C ILE A 300 14.15 -2.32 19.34
N ILE A 301 13.43 -1.68 20.27
CA ILE A 301 13.53 -1.97 21.69
C ILE A 301 13.21 -3.44 21.96
N VAL A 302 12.06 -3.93 21.48
CA VAL A 302 11.64 -5.32 21.73
C VAL A 302 12.57 -6.33 21.06
N SER A 303 13.15 -6.01 19.90
CA SER A 303 14.11 -6.89 19.23
C SER A 303 15.42 -7.09 20.01
N LEU A 304 15.75 -6.15 20.88
CA LEU A 304 16.96 -6.16 21.71
C LEU A 304 16.71 -6.69 23.14
N THR A 305 15.49 -7.12 23.48
CA THR A 305 15.14 -7.65 24.80
C THR A 305 14.83 -9.14 24.74
N PRO A 306 15.08 -9.93 25.82
CA PRO A 306 14.79 -11.36 25.85
C PRO A 306 13.28 -11.65 25.92
N TYR A 307 12.50 -10.71 26.42
CA TYR A 307 11.03 -10.78 26.52
C TYR A 307 10.43 -9.37 26.50
N TRP A 308 9.16 -9.29 26.12
CA TRP A 308 8.39 -8.05 26.10
C TRP A 308 7.61 -7.89 27.40
N SER A 309 8.14 -7.15 28.35
CA SER A 309 7.54 -6.90 29.67
C SER A 309 7.12 -5.45 29.91
N GLY A 310 7.56 -4.54 29.04
CA GLY A 310 7.43 -3.09 29.25
C GLY A 310 8.54 -2.50 30.15
N GLU A 311 9.34 -3.31 30.81
CA GLU A 311 10.49 -2.83 31.60
C GLU A 311 11.68 -2.51 30.70
N LEU A 312 12.31 -1.36 30.96
CA LEU A 312 13.55 -0.94 30.29
C LEU A 312 14.68 -0.92 31.31
N SER A 313 15.56 -1.91 31.26
CA SER A 313 16.79 -1.93 32.01
C SER A 313 17.96 -2.20 31.06
N ALA A 314 19.10 -1.57 31.30
CA ALA A 314 20.28 -1.75 30.46
C ALA A 314 20.80 -3.21 30.48
N ASP A 315 20.55 -3.93 31.56
CA ASP A 315 20.97 -5.34 31.73
C ASP A 315 20.13 -6.32 30.91
N LEU A 316 19.00 -5.87 30.37
CA LEU A 316 18.09 -6.69 29.54
C LEU A 316 18.45 -6.69 28.05
N PHE A 317 19.42 -5.89 27.59
CA PHE A 317 19.77 -5.85 26.19
C PHE A 317 20.52 -7.08 25.73
N THR A 318 19.99 -7.75 24.69
CA THR A 318 20.58 -8.96 24.08
C THR A 318 20.51 -8.90 22.56
N LEU A 319 21.43 -9.62 21.90
CA LEU A 319 21.40 -9.87 20.47
C LEU A 319 20.93 -11.29 20.13
N ASP A 320 20.44 -12.06 21.11
CA ASP A 320 20.04 -13.45 20.88
C ASP A 320 18.86 -13.59 19.91
N ASN A 321 17.95 -12.62 19.87
CA ASN A 321 16.87 -12.60 18.88
C ASN A 321 17.41 -12.50 17.44
N TYR A 322 18.51 -11.79 17.22
CA TYR A 322 19.16 -11.71 15.91
C TYR A 322 19.94 -12.98 15.57
N ARG A 323 20.52 -13.66 16.56
CA ARG A 323 21.11 -15.00 16.36
C ARG A 323 20.01 -16.01 16.00
N ALA A 324 18.85 -15.92 16.65
CA ALA A 324 17.71 -16.76 16.37
C ALA A 324 17.20 -16.61 14.92
N LEU A 325 17.35 -15.44 14.26
CA LEU A 325 17.01 -15.26 12.85
C LEU A 325 17.76 -16.22 11.91
N VAL A 326 18.96 -16.63 12.28
CA VAL A 326 19.80 -17.52 11.46
C VAL A 326 19.68 -18.98 11.90
N THR A 327 19.38 -19.22 13.18
CA THR A 327 19.33 -20.57 13.76
C THR A 327 17.92 -21.19 13.76
N THR A 328 16.87 -20.36 13.73
CA THR A 328 15.49 -20.87 13.71
C THR A 328 15.14 -21.37 12.31
N PRO A 329 14.69 -22.64 12.19
CA PRO A 329 14.31 -23.21 10.89
C PRO A 329 13.22 -22.39 10.18
N GLY A 330 13.33 -22.27 8.86
CA GLY A 330 12.35 -21.60 8.00
C GLY A 330 12.51 -20.08 7.88
N ILE A 331 13.25 -19.39 8.78
CA ILE A 331 13.41 -17.94 8.68
C ILE A 331 14.21 -17.56 7.43
N VAL A 332 15.39 -18.15 7.24
CA VAL A 332 16.21 -17.87 6.06
C VAL A 332 15.48 -18.24 4.77
N ASP A 333 14.78 -19.39 4.76
CA ASP A 333 13.99 -19.82 3.62
C ASP A 333 12.85 -18.84 3.30
N SER A 334 12.22 -18.25 4.31
CA SER A 334 11.17 -17.26 4.12
C SER A 334 11.72 -15.95 3.52
N VAL A 335 12.91 -15.53 3.92
CA VAL A 335 13.61 -14.37 3.33
C VAL A 335 13.91 -14.63 1.86
N VAL A 336 14.53 -15.78 1.55
CA VAL A 336 14.84 -16.19 0.17
C VAL A 336 13.56 -16.29 -0.66
N THR A 337 12.51 -16.89 -0.11
CA THR A 337 11.22 -17.01 -0.80
C THR A 337 10.63 -15.64 -1.10
N SER A 338 10.59 -14.73 -0.12
CA SER A 338 10.07 -13.37 -0.33
C SER A 338 10.85 -12.60 -1.39
N VAL A 339 12.18 -12.62 -1.31
CA VAL A 339 13.04 -11.90 -2.26
C VAL A 339 12.92 -12.48 -3.66
N VAL A 340 13.03 -13.80 -3.81
CA VAL A 340 12.97 -14.48 -5.12
C VAL A 340 11.60 -14.30 -5.77
N THR A 341 10.51 -14.52 -5.04
CA THR A 341 9.15 -14.38 -5.60
C THR A 341 8.86 -12.94 -5.99
N SER A 342 9.31 -11.95 -5.20
CA SER A 342 9.18 -10.53 -5.51
C SER A 342 9.98 -10.15 -6.76
N ILE A 343 11.25 -10.54 -6.85
CA ILE A 343 12.10 -10.24 -8.03
C ILE A 343 11.52 -10.87 -9.29
N VAL A 344 11.14 -12.14 -9.24
CA VAL A 344 10.58 -12.85 -10.41
C VAL A 344 9.27 -12.21 -10.85
N ALA A 345 8.37 -11.88 -9.91
CA ALA A 345 7.11 -11.20 -10.22
C ALA A 345 7.35 -9.83 -10.86
N VAL A 346 8.28 -9.02 -10.34
CA VAL A 346 8.64 -7.71 -10.91
C VAL A 346 9.21 -7.85 -12.32
N LEU A 347 10.12 -8.81 -12.54
CA LEU A 347 10.71 -9.08 -13.86
C LEU A 347 9.65 -9.51 -14.89
N ILE A 348 8.57 -10.16 -14.46
CA ILE A 348 7.42 -10.49 -15.32
C ILE A 348 6.53 -9.25 -15.53
N CYS A 349 6.25 -8.47 -14.48
CA CYS A 349 5.36 -7.32 -14.56
C CYS A 349 5.88 -6.19 -15.46
N VAL A 350 7.19 -5.90 -15.42
CA VAL A 350 7.78 -4.78 -16.16
C VAL A 350 7.55 -4.90 -17.67
N PRO A 351 7.94 -5.99 -18.36
CA PRO A 351 7.71 -6.12 -19.79
C PRO A 351 6.23 -6.23 -20.16
N ILE A 352 5.42 -6.88 -19.33
CA ILE A 352 3.96 -6.96 -19.54
C ILE A 352 3.34 -5.56 -19.43
N GLY A 353 3.65 -4.82 -18.37
CA GLY A 353 3.17 -3.46 -18.15
C GLY A 353 3.57 -2.51 -19.28
N PHE A 354 4.83 -2.60 -19.74
CA PHE A 354 5.32 -1.84 -20.90
C PHE A 354 4.56 -2.20 -22.19
N GLY A 355 4.36 -3.48 -22.46
CA GLY A 355 3.63 -3.93 -23.65
C GLY A 355 2.19 -3.42 -23.67
N ILE A 356 1.48 -3.44 -22.51
CA ILE A 356 0.12 -2.93 -22.39
C ILE A 356 0.10 -1.40 -22.50
N ALA A 357 1.00 -0.70 -21.82
CA ALA A 357 1.11 0.76 -21.89
C ALA A 357 1.36 1.23 -23.32
N ASN A 358 2.28 0.57 -24.02
CA ASN A 358 2.59 0.84 -25.43
C ASN A 358 1.38 0.57 -26.35
N LEU A 359 0.64 -0.53 -26.12
CA LEU A 359 -0.60 -0.81 -26.84
C LEU A 359 -1.64 0.29 -26.61
N MET A 360 -1.80 0.76 -25.36
CA MET A 360 -2.77 1.80 -25.01
C MET A 360 -2.43 3.16 -25.65
N VAL A 361 -1.14 3.48 -25.85
CA VAL A 361 -0.71 4.72 -26.50
C VAL A 361 -0.80 4.61 -28.02
N LYS A 362 -0.29 3.53 -28.63
CA LYS A 362 -0.10 3.42 -30.08
C LYS A 362 -1.29 2.90 -30.87
N ARG A 363 -2.12 2.04 -30.25
CA ARG A 363 -3.23 1.41 -30.97
C ARG A 363 -4.55 2.17 -30.74
N GLN A 364 -4.56 3.45 -31.16
CA GLN A 364 -5.76 4.29 -31.10
C GLN A 364 -6.86 3.83 -32.06
N ASP A 365 -6.49 3.03 -33.07
CA ASP A 365 -7.37 2.36 -34.01
C ASP A 365 -8.24 1.25 -33.39
N LEU A 366 -7.86 0.74 -32.19
CA LEU A 366 -8.54 -0.36 -31.50
C LEU A 366 -9.13 0.06 -30.13
N PRO A 367 -10.16 0.91 -30.09
CA PRO A 367 -10.68 1.49 -28.84
C PRO A 367 -11.22 0.44 -27.87
N VAL A 368 -11.86 -0.62 -28.38
CA VAL A 368 -12.39 -1.72 -27.55
C VAL A 368 -11.25 -2.48 -26.85
N LEU A 369 -10.19 -2.81 -27.60
CA LEU A 369 -9.04 -3.54 -27.05
C LEU A 369 -8.32 -2.72 -25.97
N ARG A 370 -8.18 -1.40 -26.19
CA ARG A 370 -7.62 -0.48 -25.19
C ARG A 370 -8.46 -0.43 -23.93
N THR A 371 -9.78 -0.34 -24.06
CA THR A 371 -10.70 -0.32 -22.92
C THR A 371 -10.63 -1.62 -22.12
N ILE A 372 -10.59 -2.76 -22.79
CA ILE A 372 -10.45 -4.07 -22.16
C ILE A 372 -9.09 -4.16 -21.42
N ALA A 373 -8.00 -3.77 -22.07
CA ALA A 373 -6.66 -3.76 -21.45
C ALA A 373 -6.61 -2.84 -20.23
N ASP A 374 -7.21 -1.65 -20.32
CA ASP A 374 -7.33 -0.70 -19.22
C ASP A 374 -8.13 -1.26 -18.04
N LEU A 375 -9.28 -1.88 -18.30
CA LEU A 375 -10.11 -2.49 -17.27
C LEU A 375 -9.40 -3.66 -16.59
N ILE A 376 -8.83 -4.60 -17.34
CA ILE A 376 -8.16 -5.78 -16.79
C ILE A 376 -6.98 -5.37 -15.90
N THR A 377 -6.20 -4.38 -16.34
CA THR A 377 -5.06 -3.90 -15.56
C THR A 377 -5.45 -2.99 -14.39
N ALA A 378 -6.62 -2.38 -14.41
CA ALA A 378 -7.10 -1.55 -13.31
C ALA A 378 -7.84 -2.34 -12.21
N LEU A 379 -8.48 -3.46 -12.55
CA LEU A 379 -9.27 -4.27 -11.62
C LEU A 379 -8.53 -4.62 -10.33
N PRO A 380 -7.25 -5.09 -10.35
CA PRO A 380 -6.55 -5.45 -9.13
C PRO A 380 -6.29 -4.28 -8.16
N MET A 381 -6.30 -3.03 -8.63
CA MET A 381 -6.20 -1.86 -7.75
C MET A 381 -7.48 -1.65 -6.92
N GLY A 382 -8.62 -2.04 -7.48
CA GLY A 382 -9.92 -1.85 -6.84
C GLY A 382 -10.33 -2.98 -5.90
N ILE A 383 -9.60 -4.09 -5.86
CA ILE A 383 -9.98 -5.30 -5.15
C ILE A 383 -8.90 -5.63 -4.11
N PRO A 384 -9.26 -5.79 -2.83
CA PRO A 384 -8.30 -6.17 -1.78
C PRO A 384 -7.50 -7.44 -2.09
N ALA A 385 -6.21 -7.43 -1.75
CA ALA A 385 -5.28 -8.51 -2.05
C ALA A 385 -5.73 -9.88 -1.49
N VAL A 386 -6.38 -9.90 -0.32
CA VAL A 386 -6.90 -11.12 0.30
C VAL A 386 -7.91 -11.84 -0.60
N ILE A 387 -8.72 -11.08 -1.38
CA ILE A 387 -9.72 -11.65 -2.31
C ILE A 387 -9.02 -12.42 -3.43
N PHE A 388 -7.96 -11.83 -4.00
CA PHE A 388 -7.11 -12.55 -4.96
C PHE A 388 -6.45 -13.76 -4.32
N GLY A 389 -5.96 -13.65 -3.09
CA GLY A 389 -5.38 -14.78 -2.35
C GLY A 389 -6.33 -15.97 -2.26
N VAL A 390 -7.56 -15.78 -1.78
CA VAL A 390 -8.57 -16.84 -1.72
C VAL A 390 -8.97 -17.34 -3.11
N GLY A 391 -9.14 -16.42 -4.08
CA GLY A 391 -9.44 -16.79 -5.47
C GLY A 391 -8.36 -17.65 -6.11
N PHE A 392 -7.09 -17.32 -5.88
CA PHE A 392 -5.94 -18.12 -6.35
C PHE A 392 -5.84 -19.46 -5.62
N LEU A 393 -6.06 -19.50 -4.30
CA LEU A 393 -6.13 -20.73 -3.56
C LEU A 393 -7.15 -21.68 -4.20
N LEU A 394 -8.39 -21.22 -4.41
CA LEU A 394 -9.46 -22.04 -5.01
C LEU A 394 -9.20 -22.42 -6.47
N THR A 395 -8.48 -21.59 -7.21
CA THR A 395 -8.21 -21.83 -8.64
C THR A 395 -7.10 -22.84 -8.83
N TYR A 396 -6.04 -22.76 -8.03
CA TYR A 396 -4.80 -23.51 -8.26
C TYR A 396 -4.59 -24.67 -7.28
N THR A 397 -5.63 -25.07 -6.54
CA THR A 397 -5.71 -26.35 -5.83
C THR A 397 -6.33 -27.47 -6.64
N GLU A 398 -6.95 -27.15 -7.80
CA GLU A 398 -7.64 -28.07 -8.69
C GLU A 398 -7.06 -28.10 -10.11
N PRO A 399 -7.28 -29.20 -10.88
CA PRO A 399 -6.93 -29.22 -12.31
C PRO A 399 -7.58 -28.08 -13.09
N PRO A 400 -7.00 -27.61 -14.22
CA PRO A 400 -5.86 -28.21 -14.94
C PRO A 400 -4.47 -27.81 -14.42
N LEU A 401 -4.33 -26.77 -13.59
CA LEU A 401 -3.07 -26.26 -13.09
C LEU A 401 -3.04 -26.31 -11.56
N ILE A 402 -2.47 -27.34 -11.00
CA ILE A 402 -2.28 -27.48 -9.56
C ILE A 402 -0.95 -26.83 -9.18
N LEU A 403 -0.99 -25.61 -8.65
CA LEU A 403 0.19 -24.84 -8.25
C LEU A 403 0.27 -24.58 -6.74
N TYR A 404 -0.77 -24.97 -5.99
CA TYR A 404 -0.78 -24.84 -4.53
C TYR A 404 0.43 -25.57 -3.92
N GLY A 405 1.06 -24.97 -2.92
CA GLY A 405 2.27 -25.50 -2.31
C GLY A 405 3.56 -25.17 -3.04
N THR A 406 3.50 -24.44 -4.15
CA THR A 406 4.68 -24.02 -4.91
C THR A 406 4.87 -22.50 -4.87
N LYS A 407 6.11 -22.02 -5.07
CA LYS A 407 6.39 -20.58 -5.22
C LYS A 407 5.69 -19.95 -6.44
N ALA A 408 5.29 -20.77 -7.42
CA ALA A 408 4.64 -20.29 -8.63
C ALA A 408 3.30 -19.62 -8.36
N VAL A 409 2.45 -20.14 -7.45
CA VAL A 409 1.18 -19.51 -7.11
C VAL A 409 1.38 -18.15 -6.45
N ILE A 410 2.42 -18.00 -5.60
CA ILE A 410 2.78 -16.71 -4.98
C ILE A 410 3.22 -15.72 -6.05
N ILE A 411 4.09 -16.15 -6.99
CA ILE A 411 4.55 -15.30 -8.10
C ILE A 411 3.36 -14.85 -8.95
N LEU A 412 2.43 -15.73 -9.27
CA LEU A 412 1.28 -15.39 -10.12
C LEU A 412 0.34 -14.38 -9.43
N VAL A 413 0.04 -14.55 -8.14
CA VAL A 413 -0.79 -13.57 -7.42
C VAL A 413 -0.06 -12.23 -7.30
N TYR A 414 1.25 -12.23 -7.09
CA TYR A 414 2.09 -11.03 -7.07
C TYR A 414 2.09 -10.30 -8.41
N VAL A 415 2.16 -11.03 -9.52
CA VAL A 415 2.03 -10.46 -10.87
C VAL A 415 0.68 -9.77 -11.03
N VAL A 416 -0.41 -10.40 -10.62
CA VAL A 416 -1.75 -9.81 -10.70
C VAL A 416 -1.83 -8.52 -9.88
N LEU A 417 -1.32 -8.52 -8.65
CA LEU A 417 -1.37 -7.34 -7.78
C LEU A 417 -0.51 -6.19 -8.29
N MET A 418 0.60 -6.48 -8.98
CA MET A 418 1.58 -5.45 -9.41
C MET A 418 1.40 -4.97 -10.85
N ILE A 419 0.66 -5.68 -11.69
CA ILE A 419 0.44 -5.27 -13.07
C ILE A 419 -0.17 -3.87 -13.24
N PRO A 420 -1.08 -3.40 -12.36
CA PRO A 420 -1.57 -2.03 -12.39
C PRO A 420 -0.46 -0.99 -12.26
N PHE A 421 0.44 -1.18 -11.29
CA PHE A 421 1.54 -0.25 -11.01
C PHE A 421 2.53 -0.22 -12.18
N ALA A 422 2.92 -1.40 -12.70
CA ALA A 422 3.79 -1.49 -13.87
C ALA A 422 3.17 -0.77 -15.08
N THR A 423 1.89 -1.02 -15.36
CA THR A 423 1.21 -0.43 -16.53
C THR A 423 1.03 1.08 -16.37
N ARG A 424 0.56 1.57 -15.21
CA ARG A 424 0.25 2.98 -15.02
C ARG A 424 1.48 3.88 -15.03
N MET A 425 2.56 3.48 -14.35
CA MET A 425 3.80 4.26 -14.33
C MET A 425 4.40 4.37 -15.74
N GLN A 426 4.45 3.27 -16.48
CA GLN A 426 5.01 3.27 -17.83
C GLN A 426 4.09 3.97 -18.84
N LEU A 427 2.76 3.85 -18.70
CA LEU A 427 1.79 4.58 -19.52
C LEU A 427 1.95 6.09 -19.37
N THR A 428 2.03 6.59 -18.13
CA THR A 428 2.23 8.01 -17.85
C THR A 428 3.52 8.53 -18.47
N ALA A 429 4.60 7.75 -18.37
CA ALA A 429 5.89 8.14 -18.94
C ALA A 429 5.89 8.13 -20.49
N LEU A 430 5.22 7.16 -21.11
CA LEU A 430 5.05 7.12 -22.57
C LEU A 430 4.22 8.32 -23.08
N ILE A 431 3.12 8.65 -22.39
CA ILE A 431 2.30 9.82 -22.75
C ILE A 431 3.11 11.11 -22.63
N SER A 432 3.90 11.26 -21.55
CA SER A 432 4.70 12.47 -21.34
C SER A 432 5.87 12.62 -22.32
N MET A 433 6.39 11.51 -22.85
CA MET A 433 7.44 11.51 -23.87
C MET A 433 6.92 12.05 -25.22
N GLY A 434 5.67 11.74 -25.57
CA GLY A 434 5.04 12.10 -26.84
C GLY A 434 5.67 11.41 -28.05
N ASP A 435 5.16 11.72 -29.25
CA ASP A 435 5.54 11.03 -30.49
C ASP A 435 6.78 11.61 -31.17
N LYS A 436 7.23 12.81 -30.79
CA LYS A 436 8.31 13.56 -31.46
C LYS A 436 9.62 12.78 -31.64
N TYR A 437 10.00 12.01 -30.62
CA TYR A 437 11.25 11.21 -30.68
C TYR A 437 11.14 10.02 -31.62
N GLU A 438 9.97 9.42 -31.71
CA GLU A 438 9.71 8.31 -32.63
C GLU A 438 9.62 8.79 -34.08
N GLU A 439 8.97 9.93 -34.32
CA GLU A 439 8.93 10.59 -35.62
C GLU A 439 10.33 10.96 -36.11
N ALA A 440 11.16 11.59 -35.26
CA ALA A 440 12.55 11.90 -35.59
C ALA A 440 13.36 10.64 -35.91
N SER A 441 13.14 9.56 -35.18
CA SER A 441 13.76 8.25 -35.41
C SER A 441 13.34 7.67 -36.77
N ALA A 442 12.07 7.73 -37.10
CA ALA A 442 11.53 7.25 -38.38
C ALA A 442 12.10 8.04 -39.57
N VAL A 443 12.19 9.38 -39.46
CA VAL A 443 12.82 10.26 -40.46
C VAL A 443 14.28 9.88 -40.65
N SER A 444 14.98 9.43 -39.60
CA SER A 444 16.38 8.97 -39.65
C SER A 444 16.51 7.51 -40.17
N GLY A 445 15.42 6.88 -40.63
CA GLY A 445 15.41 5.52 -41.21
C GLY A 445 15.45 4.39 -40.21
N ALA A 446 15.25 4.64 -38.91
CA ALA A 446 15.21 3.59 -37.91
C ALA A 446 13.86 2.88 -37.91
N GLY A 447 13.90 1.54 -37.88
CA GLY A 447 12.69 0.71 -37.73
C GLY A 447 12.12 0.74 -36.32
N PRO A 448 10.84 0.30 -36.11
CA PRO A 448 10.15 0.38 -34.81
C PRO A 448 10.90 -0.31 -33.65
N VAL A 449 11.52 -1.47 -33.91
CA VAL A 449 12.28 -2.20 -32.89
C VAL A 449 13.55 -1.44 -32.50
N ALA A 450 14.26 -0.86 -33.48
CA ALA A 450 15.46 -0.06 -33.22
C ALA A 450 15.11 1.20 -32.42
N THR A 451 14.02 1.88 -32.76
CA THR A 451 13.50 3.02 -32.02
C THR A 451 13.15 2.65 -30.57
N MET A 452 12.45 1.53 -30.38
CA MET A 452 12.09 1.05 -29.04
C MET A 452 13.35 0.77 -28.19
N LEU A 453 14.31 0.03 -28.72
CA LEU A 453 15.49 -0.40 -27.94
C LEU A 453 16.52 0.71 -27.74
N ARG A 454 16.68 1.65 -28.71
CA ARG A 454 17.73 2.67 -28.67
C ARG A 454 17.25 4.03 -28.18
N ILE A 455 15.95 4.30 -28.20
CA ILE A 455 15.38 5.60 -27.82
C ILE A 455 14.35 5.43 -26.72
N THR A 456 13.25 4.72 -26.97
CA THR A 456 12.11 4.65 -26.03
C THR A 456 12.51 4.02 -24.69
N LEU A 457 13.10 2.83 -24.67
CA LEU A 457 13.50 2.16 -23.42
C LEU A 457 14.60 2.91 -22.65
N PRO A 458 15.67 3.44 -23.27
CA PRO A 458 16.64 4.24 -22.55
C PRO A 458 16.06 5.51 -21.94
N MET A 459 15.14 6.20 -22.61
CA MET A 459 14.46 7.37 -22.06
C MET A 459 13.53 7.03 -20.91
N LEU A 460 12.89 5.87 -20.95
CA LEU A 460 12.02 5.37 -19.88
C LEU A 460 12.77 4.73 -18.70
N ARG A 461 14.09 4.55 -18.83
CA ARG A 461 14.91 3.86 -17.81
C ARG A 461 14.65 4.37 -16.38
N PRO A 462 14.61 5.68 -16.08
CA PRO A 462 14.34 6.13 -14.70
C PRO A 462 12.97 5.68 -14.19
N THR A 463 11.93 5.75 -15.02
CA THR A 463 10.56 5.32 -14.66
C THR A 463 10.47 3.80 -14.49
N ILE A 464 11.17 3.04 -15.34
CA ILE A 464 11.22 1.57 -15.22
C ILE A 464 11.84 1.19 -13.87
N PHE A 465 12.98 1.79 -13.48
CA PHE A 465 13.62 1.50 -12.21
C PHE A 465 12.81 1.99 -11.00
N SER A 466 12.10 3.13 -11.12
CA SER A 466 11.16 3.57 -10.08
C SER A 466 10.01 2.57 -9.91
N SER A 467 9.46 2.06 -11.02
CA SER A 467 8.39 1.05 -10.95
C SER A 467 8.89 -0.28 -10.36
N ILE A 468 10.12 -0.70 -10.70
CA ILE A 468 10.76 -1.88 -10.10
C ILE A 468 10.91 -1.70 -8.58
N ALA A 469 11.43 -0.56 -8.14
CA ALA A 469 11.61 -0.25 -6.73
C ALA A 469 10.27 -0.28 -5.98
N LEU A 470 9.26 0.41 -6.49
CA LEU A 470 7.93 0.46 -5.87
C LEU A 470 7.30 -0.93 -5.76
N MET A 471 7.30 -1.68 -6.86
CA MET A 471 6.73 -3.04 -6.87
C MET A 471 7.49 -3.98 -5.94
N PHE A 472 8.82 -3.91 -5.89
CA PHE A 472 9.63 -4.70 -4.97
C PHE A 472 9.30 -4.37 -3.51
N ILE A 473 9.20 -3.08 -3.16
CA ILE A 473 8.77 -2.64 -1.82
C ILE A 473 7.43 -3.29 -1.47
N LEU A 474 6.42 -3.09 -2.32
CA LEU A 474 5.06 -3.57 -2.05
C LEU A 474 4.99 -5.10 -1.93
N LEU A 475 5.76 -5.84 -2.76
CA LEU A 475 5.76 -7.30 -2.76
C LEU A 475 6.52 -7.91 -1.58
N THR A 476 7.63 -7.31 -1.14
CA THR A 476 8.34 -7.79 0.06
C THR A 476 7.51 -7.61 1.33
N HIS A 477 6.52 -6.72 1.28
CA HIS A 477 5.57 -6.45 2.37
C HIS A 477 4.22 -7.12 2.17
N GLU A 478 4.01 -7.77 1.01
CA GLU A 478 2.73 -8.40 0.75
C GLU A 478 2.50 -9.53 1.76
N PHE A 479 1.39 -9.42 2.47
CA PHE A 479 1.04 -10.31 3.57
C PHE A 479 -0.33 -10.96 3.33
N ALA A 480 -1.33 -10.18 2.89
CA ALA A 480 -2.72 -10.60 2.87
C ALA A 480 -3.01 -11.71 1.85
N ALA A 481 -2.56 -11.57 0.60
CA ALA A 481 -2.72 -12.62 -0.40
C ALA A 481 -1.78 -13.79 -0.13
N SER A 482 -0.56 -13.51 0.32
CA SER A 482 0.43 -14.53 0.64
C SER A 482 -0.03 -15.46 1.74
N LEU A 483 -0.72 -14.94 2.76
CA LEU A 483 -1.27 -15.73 3.87
C LEU A 483 -2.30 -16.77 3.39
N MET A 484 -3.02 -16.45 2.28
CA MET A 484 -4.02 -17.35 1.70
C MET A 484 -3.40 -18.47 0.85
N VAL A 485 -2.35 -18.16 0.07
CA VAL A 485 -1.78 -19.10 -0.91
C VAL A 485 -0.54 -19.85 -0.41
N ARG A 486 -0.03 -19.49 0.77
CA ARG A 486 1.14 -20.16 1.37
C ARG A 486 0.88 -21.63 1.70
N SER A 487 1.95 -22.39 1.73
CA SER A 487 2.00 -23.72 2.35
C SER A 487 3.09 -23.75 3.42
N ALA A 488 3.24 -24.86 4.13
CA ALA A 488 4.31 -25.04 5.12
C ALA A 488 5.72 -24.85 4.53
N THR A 489 5.90 -25.13 3.23
CA THR A 489 7.19 -25.05 2.53
C THR A 489 7.39 -23.77 1.72
N THR A 490 6.38 -22.90 1.63
CA THR A 490 6.41 -21.69 0.79
C THR A 490 6.03 -20.44 1.58
N GLN A 491 6.50 -20.34 2.81
CA GLN A 491 6.29 -19.16 3.65
C GLN A 491 7.09 -17.97 3.16
N VAL A 492 6.49 -16.79 3.21
CA VAL A 492 7.16 -15.50 3.01
C VAL A 492 7.38 -14.83 4.36
N MET A 493 8.27 -13.84 4.43
CA MET A 493 8.62 -13.16 5.69
C MET A 493 7.39 -12.67 6.47
N GLY A 494 6.42 -12.03 5.78
CA GLY A 494 5.21 -11.51 6.42
C GLY A 494 4.34 -12.60 7.05
N THR A 495 4.20 -13.75 6.38
CA THR A 495 3.41 -14.87 6.89
C THR A 495 4.09 -15.59 8.06
N LEU A 496 5.42 -15.72 8.02
CA LEU A 496 6.19 -16.27 9.12
C LEU A 496 6.16 -15.37 10.35
N LEU A 497 6.25 -14.06 10.14
CA LEU A 497 6.10 -13.09 11.23
C LEU A 497 4.74 -13.20 11.92
N TYR A 498 3.65 -13.38 11.14
CA TYR A 498 2.33 -13.62 11.70
C TYR A 498 2.24 -14.89 12.53
N ASP A 499 2.86 -16.00 12.09
CA ASP A 499 2.88 -17.24 12.86
C ASP A 499 3.59 -17.06 14.21
N HIS A 500 4.75 -16.38 14.21
CA HIS A 500 5.45 -16.07 15.47
C HIS A 500 4.66 -15.11 16.36
N TRP A 501 3.94 -14.14 15.79
CA TRP A 501 3.05 -13.25 16.54
C TRP A 501 1.93 -14.03 17.21
N SER A 502 1.25 -14.89 16.47
CA SER A 502 0.15 -15.73 16.99
C SER A 502 0.60 -16.74 18.04
N ASN A 503 1.87 -17.16 17.97
CA ASN A 503 2.50 -18.05 18.97
C ASN A 503 3.09 -17.32 20.18
N GLY A 504 2.99 -15.97 20.25
CA GLY A 504 3.50 -15.18 21.36
C GLY A 504 5.03 -14.97 21.38
N SER A 505 5.75 -15.29 20.29
CA SER A 505 7.19 -15.09 20.16
C SER A 505 7.54 -13.64 19.78
N TYR A 506 7.10 -12.68 20.59
CA TYR A 506 7.11 -11.24 20.26
C TYR A 506 8.49 -10.65 19.99
N THR A 507 9.53 -11.09 20.69
CA THR A 507 10.90 -10.59 20.50
C THR A 507 11.49 -11.05 19.16
N LEU A 508 11.19 -12.29 18.76
CA LEU A 508 11.55 -12.80 17.44
C LEU A 508 10.77 -12.10 16.33
N VAL A 509 9.47 -11.80 16.55
CA VAL A 509 8.65 -10.96 15.66
C VAL A 509 9.29 -9.60 15.44
N ALA A 510 9.79 -8.98 16.51
CA ALA A 510 10.47 -7.68 16.41
C ALA A 510 11.76 -7.77 15.60
N ALA A 511 12.58 -8.78 15.82
CA ALA A 511 13.80 -9.00 15.04
C ALA A 511 13.51 -9.30 13.56
N LEU A 512 12.47 -10.10 13.26
CA LEU A 512 11.98 -10.35 11.90
C LEU A 512 11.48 -9.07 11.23
N ALA A 513 10.77 -8.20 11.93
CA ALA A 513 10.28 -6.93 11.41
C ALA A 513 11.43 -5.99 11.02
N ILE A 514 12.52 -5.96 11.82
CA ILE A 514 13.76 -5.24 11.46
C ILE A 514 14.39 -5.87 10.22
N LEU A 515 14.52 -7.20 10.16
CA LEU A 515 15.07 -7.90 9.01
C LEU A 515 14.30 -7.59 7.73
N MET A 516 12.95 -7.63 7.77
CA MET A 516 12.10 -7.23 6.65
C MET A 516 12.37 -5.80 6.20
N SER A 517 12.47 -4.87 7.14
CA SER A 517 12.76 -3.46 6.85
C SER A 517 14.14 -3.28 6.20
N VAL A 518 15.14 -4.01 6.66
CA VAL A 518 16.51 -4.01 6.09
C VAL A 518 16.51 -4.60 4.68
N VAL A 519 15.85 -5.74 4.45
CA VAL A 519 15.76 -6.38 3.14
C VAL A 519 15.08 -5.44 2.13
N THR A 520 13.99 -4.81 2.53
CA THR A 520 13.27 -3.84 1.68
C THR A 520 14.13 -2.61 1.40
N GLY A 521 14.74 -2.04 2.43
CA GLY A 521 15.64 -0.88 2.29
C GLY A 521 16.83 -1.18 1.38
N ALA A 522 17.41 -2.38 1.48
CA ALA A 522 18.49 -2.84 0.60
C ALA A 522 18.02 -2.93 -0.86
N GLY A 523 16.82 -3.48 -1.11
CA GLY A 523 16.24 -3.53 -2.45
C GLY A 523 16.02 -2.15 -3.07
N VAL A 524 15.52 -1.19 -2.28
CA VAL A 524 15.38 0.22 -2.68
C VAL A 524 16.74 0.84 -3.00
N ALA A 525 17.74 0.62 -2.14
CA ALA A 525 19.08 1.14 -2.36
C ALA A 525 19.70 0.60 -3.66
N VAL A 526 19.54 -0.69 -3.94
CA VAL A 526 19.99 -1.30 -5.21
C VAL A 526 19.27 -0.66 -6.40
N ALA A 527 17.94 -0.49 -6.34
CA ALA A 527 17.18 0.14 -7.41
C ALA A 527 17.63 1.59 -7.67
N MET A 528 17.97 2.35 -6.61
CA MET A 528 18.51 3.71 -6.72
C MET A 528 19.91 3.75 -7.32
N LEU A 529 20.79 2.82 -6.95
CA LEU A 529 22.15 2.74 -7.50
C LEU A 529 22.14 2.46 -9.01
N VAL A 530 21.22 1.60 -9.47
CA VAL A 530 21.09 1.21 -10.89
C VAL A 530 20.28 2.23 -11.69
N GLY A 531 19.21 2.77 -11.11
CA GLY A 531 18.27 3.69 -11.76
C GLY A 531 18.63 5.18 -11.66
N GLY A 532 19.59 5.55 -10.79
CA GLY A 532 19.99 6.92 -10.51
C GLY A 532 19.21 7.57 -9.35
N ARG A 533 19.69 8.72 -8.87
CA ARG A 533 19.12 9.43 -7.69
C ARG A 533 17.65 9.87 -7.85
N ASN A 534 17.17 9.99 -9.07
CA ASN A 534 15.81 10.47 -9.36
C ASN A 534 14.73 9.36 -9.20
N VAL A 535 15.10 8.14 -8.80
CA VAL A 535 14.16 7.02 -8.60
C VAL A 535 13.15 7.35 -7.51
N LEU A 536 13.56 7.89 -6.37
CA LEU A 536 12.66 8.27 -5.27
C LEU A 536 11.80 9.51 -5.57
N GLU A 537 12.28 10.43 -6.40
CA GLU A 537 11.50 11.62 -6.79
C GLU A 537 10.38 11.28 -7.77
N LYS A 538 10.47 10.11 -8.43
CA LYS A 538 9.49 9.62 -9.40
C LYS A 538 8.60 8.48 -8.84
N LEU A 539 8.79 8.07 -7.56
CA LEU A 539 7.85 7.25 -6.82
C LEU A 539 6.63 8.08 -6.42
#